data_14d35aa27f9516915401226cb6b8dec4
#
_entry.id   14d35aa27f9516915401226cb6b8dec4
#
_cell.length_a   1.000
_cell.length_b   1.000
_cell.length_c   1.000
_cell.angle_alpha   90.00
_cell.angle_beta   90.00
_cell.angle_gamma   90.00
#
_symmetry.space_group_name_H-M   'P 1'
#
loop_
_entity.id
_entity.type
_entity.pdbx_description
1 polymer ?
#
loop_
_entity_poly.entity_id
_entity_poly.type
_entity_poly.pdbx_seq_one_letter_code
_entity_poly.pdbx_strand_id
1 'polypeptide(L)'
;MDKKLKYSKLKQLIASETFAYVLKRLLQAILTLFLASALCFAIIQLAPGSYIDTLSQNPQISQDTIKQLEQQFGLDKSPLEQYLRWLTQIITSGNFGRSFVFQQPVADLLLERIPATLVLSISSLIMTWAIAIPLGIIAGVNQNRFLDRFLQLISYTGQGFPSFITALLLLFLAQNLSPLLPVGGMQSIDYDELSFVGKILDMGWHIILPTVALSITSFAGLQRLMRGQLLDVLRQNYIQTARAKGLPENRVIYVHALRNAINPLITLLGFEFASLLGGSFIAEYFFNWPGLGTLILEAVRNQDLYLVMASLMMGALMLIIGNLLADLLLKAVDPRIKLENLK
;
A
#
# COMPACT_ATOMS: atom_id res chain seq x y z
N MET A 1 -37.82 8.97 25.73
CA MET A 1 -37.97 7.93 24.69
C MET A 1 -36.64 7.68 23.92
N ASP A 2 -35.76 8.64 23.82
CA ASP A 2 -34.53 8.56 23.04
C ASP A 2 -33.41 7.65 23.58
N LYS A 3 -33.21 7.57 24.90
CA LYS A 3 -32.16 6.74 25.51
C LYS A 3 -32.37 5.23 25.27
N LYS A 4 -33.62 4.74 25.33
CA LYS A 4 -33.93 3.32 25.10
C LYS A 4 -33.73 2.89 23.64
N LEU A 5 -34.02 3.77 22.68
CA LEU A 5 -33.78 3.54 21.23
C LEU A 5 -32.28 3.52 20.93
N LYS A 6 -31.50 4.38 21.57
CA LYS A 6 -30.03 4.43 21.42
C LYS A 6 -29.37 3.17 22.00
N TYR A 7 -29.87 2.67 23.15
CA TYR A 7 -29.39 1.43 23.76
C TYR A 7 -29.77 0.17 22.96
N SER A 8 -30.97 0.14 22.34
CA SER A 8 -31.37 -0.99 21.50
C SER A 8 -30.56 -1.05 20.17
N LYS A 9 -30.30 0.10 19.54
CA LYS A 9 -29.43 0.19 18.36
C LYS A 9 -27.98 -0.18 18.68
N LEU A 10 -27.47 0.23 19.82
CA LEU A 10 -26.12 -0.13 20.28
C LEU A 10 -26.00 -1.64 20.55
N LYS A 11 -27.00 -2.27 21.18
CA LYS A 11 -27.05 -3.72 21.38
C LYS A 11 -27.14 -4.50 20.05
N GLN A 12 -27.90 -4.01 19.07
CA GLN A 12 -27.97 -4.62 17.74
C GLN A 12 -26.66 -4.48 16.96
N LEU A 13 -25.95 -3.34 17.10
CA LEU A 13 -24.61 -3.14 16.52
C LEU A 13 -23.57 -4.07 17.15
N ILE A 14 -23.56 -4.20 18.48
CA ILE A 14 -22.62 -5.06 19.22
C ILE A 14 -22.89 -6.54 18.93
N ALA A 15 -24.14 -6.92 18.68
CA ALA A 15 -24.56 -8.28 18.32
C ALA A 15 -24.39 -8.58 16.82
N SER A 16 -23.92 -7.61 16.01
CA SER A 16 -23.75 -7.84 14.57
C SER A 16 -22.48 -8.65 14.31
N GLU A 17 -22.56 -9.62 13.37
CA GLU A 17 -21.41 -10.39 12.88
C GLU A 17 -20.24 -9.49 12.47
N THR A 18 -20.55 -8.33 11.89
CA THR A 18 -19.55 -7.34 11.44
C THR A 18 -18.76 -6.76 12.61
N PHE A 19 -19.43 -6.45 13.73
CA PHE A 19 -18.76 -5.92 14.92
C PHE A 19 -17.81 -6.97 15.54
N ALA A 20 -18.29 -8.19 15.70
CA ALA A 20 -17.47 -9.29 16.22
C ALA A 20 -16.25 -9.56 15.33
N TYR A 21 -16.43 -9.51 14.02
CA TYR A 21 -15.34 -9.65 13.05
C TYR A 21 -14.30 -8.52 13.18
N VAL A 22 -14.75 -7.26 13.18
CA VAL A 22 -13.84 -6.10 13.34
C VAL A 22 -13.07 -6.18 14.66
N LEU A 23 -13.75 -6.51 15.76
CA LEU A 23 -13.10 -6.66 17.06
C LEU A 23 -12.04 -7.78 17.04
N LYS A 24 -12.35 -8.93 16.45
CA LYS A 24 -11.39 -10.03 16.27
C LYS A 24 -10.18 -9.59 15.44
N ARG A 25 -10.40 -8.86 14.34
CA ARG A 25 -9.34 -8.32 13.50
C ARG A 25 -8.47 -7.31 14.24
N LEU A 26 -9.07 -6.44 15.07
CA LEU A 26 -8.32 -5.49 15.90
C LEU A 26 -7.45 -6.19 16.94
N LEU A 27 -7.96 -7.24 17.58
CA LEU A 27 -7.17 -8.04 18.53
C LEU A 27 -6.01 -8.76 17.84
N GLN A 28 -6.25 -9.33 16.65
CA GLN A 28 -5.20 -9.91 15.82
C GLN A 28 -4.17 -8.86 15.40
N ALA A 29 -4.61 -7.65 15.04
CA ALA A 29 -3.75 -6.53 14.69
C ALA A 29 -2.80 -6.16 15.83
N ILE A 30 -3.30 -6.03 17.06
CA ILE A 30 -2.48 -5.73 18.23
C ILE A 30 -1.39 -6.79 18.43
N LEU A 31 -1.77 -8.06 18.37
CA LEU A 31 -0.81 -9.16 18.49
C LEU A 31 0.23 -9.14 17.36
N THR A 32 -0.21 -8.92 16.12
CA THR A 32 0.69 -8.84 14.95
C THR A 32 1.65 -7.67 15.07
N LEU A 33 1.18 -6.48 15.45
CA LEU A 33 2.02 -5.30 15.64
C LEU A 33 3.02 -5.49 16.77
N PHE A 34 2.60 -6.11 17.88
CA PHE A 34 3.51 -6.44 18.98
C PHE A 34 4.61 -7.40 18.54
N LEU A 35 4.26 -8.50 17.87
CA LEU A 35 5.25 -9.48 17.38
C LEU A 35 6.16 -8.86 16.32
N ALA A 36 5.60 -8.07 15.40
CA ALA A 36 6.37 -7.38 14.37
C ALA A 36 7.36 -6.38 14.99
N SER A 37 6.93 -5.59 15.98
CA SER A 37 7.82 -4.63 16.66
C SER A 37 8.94 -5.32 17.43
N ALA A 38 8.64 -6.42 18.13
CA ALA A 38 9.64 -7.20 18.84
C ALA A 38 10.66 -7.82 17.88
N LEU A 39 10.19 -8.36 16.76
CA LEU A 39 11.07 -8.93 15.73
C LEU A 39 11.93 -7.86 15.07
N CYS A 40 11.34 -6.72 14.68
CA CYS A 40 12.08 -5.59 14.13
C CYS A 40 13.18 -5.12 15.09
N PHE A 41 12.84 -4.93 16.36
CA PHE A 41 13.82 -4.52 17.37
C PHE A 41 14.95 -5.53 17.48
N ALA A 42 14.64 -6.82 17.56
CA ALA A 42 15.66 -7.87 17.63
C ALA A 42 16.58 -7.88 16.40
N ILE A 43 16.03 -7.71 15.20
CA ILE A 43 16.83 -7.65 13.96
C ILE A 43 17.74 -6.43 13.95
N ILE A 44 17.25 -5.26 14.35
CA ILE A 44 18.06 -4.04 14.39
C ILE A 44 19.18 -4.16 15.41
N GLN A 45 18.93 -4.77 16.57
CA GLN A 45 19.95 -5.02 17.59
C GLN A 45 21.02 -6.02 17.15
N LEU A 46 20.71 -6.90 16.20
CA LEU A 46 21.67 -7.85 15.60
C LEU A 46 22.46 -7.23 14.44
N ALA A 47 22.00 -6.11 13.89
CA ALA A 47 22.68 -5.43 12.80
C ALA A 47 24.03 -4.84 13.29
N PRO A 48 25.10 -4.94 12.50
CA PRO A 48 26.39 -4.37 12.90
C PRO A 48 26.35 -2.84 12.87
N GLY A 49 26.88 -2.22 13.92
CA GLY A 49 26.93 -0.77 14.08
C GLY A 49 25.66 -0.18 14.71
N SER A 50 25.75 1.07 15.08
CA SER A 50 24.66 1.88 15.61
C SER A 50 24.78 3.32 15.12
N TYR A 51 23.72 4.11 15.30
CA TYR A 51 23.77 5.55 15.05
C TYR A 51 24.92 6.23 15.82
N ILE A 52 25.13 5.81 17.05
CA ILE A 52 26.23 6.31 17.91
C ILE A 52 27.60 5.95 17.35
N ASP A 53 27.76 4.73 16.83
CA ASP A 53 29.00 4.31 16.18
C ASP A 53 29.32 5.19 14.96
N THR A 54 28.31 5.53 14.18
CA THR A 54 28.46 6.43 13.03
C THR A 54 28.87 7.83 13.47
N LEU A 55 28.28 8.36 14.55
CA LEU A 55 28.67 9.66 15.12
C LEU A 55 30.08 9.65 15.70
N SER A 56 30.51 8.56 16.33
CA SER A 56 31.83 8.42 16.95
C SER A 56 32.97 8.44 15.92
N GLN A 57 32.68 8.12 14.67
CA GLN A 57 33.63 8.21 13.56
C GLN A 57 33.88 9.66 13.09
N ASN A 58 33.02 10.61 13.49
CA ASN A 58 33.18 12.01 13.13
C ASN A 58 34.08 12.72 14.15
N PRO A 59 35.33 13.15 13.78
CA PRO A 59 36.26 13.78 14.70
C PRO A 59 35.78 15.12 15.27
N GLN A 60 34.77 15.72 14.69
CA GLN A 60 34.21 17.01 15.13
C GLN A 60 33.23 16.85 16.30
N ILE A 61 32.81 15.64 16.63
CA ILE A 61 31.86 15.38 17.71
C ILE A 61 32.61 14.93 18.95
N SER A 62 32.44 15.67 20.07
CA SER A 62 33.12 15.33 21.32
C SER A 62 32.55 14.06 21.96
N GLN A 63 33.39 13.32 22.66
CA GLN A 63 32.96 12.11 23.40
C GLN A 63 31.88 12.42 24.46
N ASP A 64 31.90 13.63 25.02
CA ASP A 64 30.88 14.06 25.99
C ASP A 64 29.53 14.28 25.30
N THR A 65 29.50 14.81 24.08
CA THR A 65 28.30 14.94 23.28
C THR A 65 27.70 13.56 22.93
N ILE A 66 28.56 12.60 22.57
CA ILE A 66 28.14 11.21 22.26
C ILE A 66 27.47 10.59 23.49
N LYS A 67 28.08 10.67 24.67
CA LYS A 67 27.52 10.16 25.94
C LYS A 67 26.18 10.83 26.29
N GLN A 68 26.05 12.12 26.07
CA GLN A 68 24.79 12.83 26.29
C GLN A 68 23.70 12.34 25.35
N LEU A 69 24.00 12.10 24.07
CA LEU A 69 23.06 11.55 23.10
C LEU A 69 22.66 10.11 23.46
N GLU A 70 23.61 9.27 23.88
CA GLU A 70 23.31 7.90 24.33
C GLU A 70 22.30 7.92 25.50
N GLN A 71 22.52 8.78 26.49
CA GLN A 71 21.61 8.91 27.62
C GLN A 71 20.26 9.52 27.23
N GLN A 72 20.25 10.53 26.38
CA GLN A 72 19.04 11.18 25.89
C GLN A 72 18.13 10.21 25.15
N PHE A 73 18.71 9.37 24.31
CA PHE A 73 17.98 8.37 23.54
C PHE A 73 17.79 7.04 24.29
N GLY A 74 18.38 6.90 25.49
CA GLY A 74 18.28 5.69 26.30
C GLY A 74 19.03 4.49 25.71
N LEU A 75 20.01 4.74 24.84
CA LEU A 75 20.83 3.71 24.21
C LEU A 75 21.89 3.13 25.16
N ASP A 76 22.09 3.76 26.31
CA ASP A 76 22.92 3.31 27.43
C ASP A 76 22.30 2.12 28.20
N LYS A 77 21.04 1.78 27.95
CA LYS A 77 20.29 0.73 28.63
C LYS A 77 20.43 -0.63 27.94
N SER A 78 20.06 -1.70 28.66
CA SER A 78 20.00 -3.02 28.05
C SER A 78 18.95 -3.06 26.91
N PRO A 79 19.15 -3.88 25.85
CA PRO A 79 18.21 -3.96 24.74
C PRO A 79 16.76 -4.20 25.17
N LEU A 80 16.55 -5.11 26.12
CA LEU A 80 15.22 -5.39 26.63
C LEU A 80 14.59 -4.16 27.31
N GLU A 81 15.38 -3.40 28.08
CA GLU A 81 14.91 -2.18 28.74
C GLU A 81 14.57 -1.09 27.73
N GLN A 82 15.38 -0.93 26.67
CA GLN A 82 15.10 -0.01 25.56
C GLN A 82 13.75 -0.33 24.92
N TYR A 83 13.52 -1.59 24.56
CA TYR A 83 12.26 -2.04 23.95
C TYR A 83 11.06 -1.83 24.86
N LEU A 84 11.14 -2.23 26.13
CA LEU A 84 10.04 -2.10 27.06
C LEU A 84 9.70 -0.63 27.35
N ARG A 85 10.69 0.25 27.48
CA ARG A 85 10.49 1.69 27.64
C ARG A 85 9.78 2.28 26.41
N TRP A 86 10.27 1.97 25.20
CA TRP A 86 9.66 2.43 23.97
C TRP A 86 8.20 1.95 23.82
N LEU A 87 7.95 0.67 24.08
CA LEU A 87 6.59 0.11 24.04
C LEU A 87 5.68 0.79 25.07
N THR A 88 6.17 1.03 26.29
CA THR A 88 5.42 1.72 27.33
C THR A 88 5.08 3.15 26.92
N GLN A 89 6.01 3.89 26.32
CA GLN A 89 5.76 5.25 25.81
C GLN A 89 4.68 5.27 24.73
N ILE A 90 4.67 4.29 23.82
CA ILE A 90 3.62 4.20 22.79
C ILE A 90 2.26 3.95 23.44
N ILE A 91 2.17 2.99 24.38
CA ILE A 91 0.89 2.60 25.00
C ILE A 91 0.34 3.71 25.90
N THR A 92 1.19 4.39 26.66
CA THR A 92 0.75 5.38 27.65
C THR A 92 0.54 6.78 27.09
N SER A 93 1.33 7.17 26.09
CA SER A 93 1.34 8.55 25.58
C SER A 93 1.29 8.68 24.07
N GLY A 94 1.23 7.56 23.33
CA GLY A 94 1.29 7.59 21.85
C GLY A 94 2.62 8.11 21.31
N ASN A 95 3.67 8.13 22.14
CA ASN A 95 4.97 8.65 21.77
C ASN A 95 5.84 7.55 21.16
N PHE A 96 6.10 7.64 19.85
CA PHE A 96 6.96 6.72 19.09
C PHE A 96 8.45 7.00 19.26
N GLY A 97 8.81 8.00 20.06
CA GLY A 97 10.20 8.45 20.23
C GLY A 97 10.53 9.62 19.32
N ARG A 98 11.83 9.99 19.34
CA ARG A 98 12.38 11.07 18.52
C ARG A 98 13.39 10.48 17.54
N SER A 99 13.34 10.89 16.30
CA SER A 99 14.30 10.50 15.28
C SER A 99 15.70 11.01 15.66
N PHE A 100 16.69 10.18 15.48
CA PHE A 100 18.10 10.54 15.73
C PHE A 100 18.62 11.48 14.65
N VAL A 101 18.21 11.26 13.41
CA VAL A 101 18.67 11.99 12.23
C VAL A 101 17.94 13.32 12.07
N PHE A 102 16.61 13.28 12.08
CA PHE A 102 15.79 14.47 11.84
C PHE A 102 15.58 15.33 13.08
N GLN A 103 15.92 14.84 14.27
CA GLN A 103 15.74 15.55 15.54
C GLN A 103 14.30 16.03 15.78
N GLN A 104 13.31 15.28 15.26
CA GLN A 104 11.88 15.56 15.33
C GLN A 104 11.12 14.37 15.92
N PRO A 105 9.89 14.57 16.46
CA PRO A 105 9.04 13.47 16.86
C PRO A 105 8.77 12.53 15.68
N VAL A 106 8.93 11.24 15.89
CA VAL A 106 8.73 10.23 14.85
C VAL A 106 7.30 10.24 14.31
N ALA A 107 6.32 10.50 15.19
CA ALA A 107 4.91 10.58 14.78
C ALA A 107 4.67 11.67 13.73
N ASP A 108 5.30 12.84 13.87
CA ASP A 108 5.14 13.96 12.94
C ASP A 108 5.72 13.60 11.57
N LEU A 109 6.93 13.00 11.55
CA LEU A 109 7.55 12.54 10.31
C LEU A 109 6.68 11.50 9.57
N LEU A 110 6.08 10.57 10.31
CA LEU A 110 5.19 9.56 9.72
C LEU A 110 3.93 10.20 9.15
N LEU A 111 3.27 11.09 9.91
CA LEU A 111 2.05 11.77 9.48
C LEU A 111 2.27 12.64 8.24
N GLU A 112 3.45 13.25 8.10
CA GLU A 112 3.82 14.02 6.91
C GLU A 112 3.94 13.14 5.66
N ARG A 113 4.45 11.92 5.80
CA ARG A 113 4.76 11.01 4.67
C ARG A 113 3.61 10.10 4.25
N ILE A 114 2.70 9.77 5.17
CA ILE A 114 1.54 8.89 4.89
C ILE A 114 0.69 9.37 3.72
N PRO A 115 0.28 10.66 3.61
CA PRO A 115 -0.55 11.11 2.51
C PRO A 115 0.08 10.88 1.13
N ALA A 116 1.39 11.10 0.98
CA ALA A 116 2.10 10.90 -0.27
C ALA A 116 2.09 9.42 -0.70
N THR A 117 2.36 8.49 0.22
CA THR A 117 2.26 7.04 -0.05
C THR A 117 0.83 6.63 -0.40
N LEU A 118 -0.18 7.14 0.33
CA LEU A 118 -1.58 6.81 0.06
C LEU A 118 -2.03 7.31 -1.32
N VAL A 119 -1.71 8.55 -1.67
CA VAL A 119 -2.06 9.12 -2.97
C VAL A 119 -1.43 8.31 -4.09
N LEU A 120 -0.16 7.95 -3.98
CA LEU A 120 0.53 7.12 -4.98
C LEU A 120 -0.09 5.71 -5.08
N SER A 121 -0.34 5.06 -3.95
CA SER A 121 -0.90 3.70 -3.92
C SER A 121 -2.33 3.66 -4.47
N ILE A 122 -3.18 4.62 -4.09
CA ILE A 122 -4.55 4.70 -4.59
C ILE A 122 -4.57 5.01 -6.09
N SER A 123 -3.73 5.93 -6.56
CA SER A 123 -3.62 6.26 -7.99
C SER A 123 -3.17 5.06 -8.81
N SER A 124 -2.19 4.29 -8.30
CA SER A 124 -1.71 3.07 -8.93
C SER A 124 -2.77 1.97 -8.97
N LEU A 125 -3.54 1.82 -7.89
CA LEU A 125 -4.66 0.88 -7.84
C LEU A 125 -5.72 1.22 -8.87
N ILE A 126 -6.16 2.49 -8.91
CA ILE A 126 -7.16 2.97 -9.87
C ILE A 126 -6.68 2.75 -11.30
N MET A 127 -5.45 3.15 -11.61
CA MET A 127 -4.86 2.99 -12.95
C MET A 127 -4.77 1.52 -13.35
N THR A 128 -4.25 0.66 -12.47
CA THR A 128 -4.14 -0.78 -12.70
C THR A 128 -5.51 -1.38 -13.05
N TRP A 129 -6.53 -1.09 -12.25
CA TRP A 129 -7.87 -1.64 -12.44
C TRP A 129 -8.56 -1.07 -13.67
N ALA A 130 -8.43 0.24 -13.92
CA ALA A 130 -9.00 0.91 -15.08
C ALA A 130 -8.47 0.37 -16.42
N ILE A 131 -7.24 -0.13 -16.44
CA ILE A 131 -6.61 -0.69 -17.64
C ILE A 131 -6.74 -2.21 -17.69
N ALA A 132 -6.46 -2.91 -16.59
CA ALA A 132 -6.40 -4.37 -16.57
C ALA A 132 -7.77 -5.02 -16.80
N ILE A 133 -8.84 -4.49 -16.20
CA ILE A 133 -10.17 -5.08 -16.33
C ILE A 133 -10.69 -4.99 -17.77
N PRO A 134 -10.73 -3.82 -18.43
CA PRO A 134 -11.17 -3.74 -19.82
C PRO A 134 -10.32 -4.60 -20.77
N LEU A 135 -9.00 -4.58 -20.62
CA LEU A 135 -8.12 -5.39 -21.46
C LEU A 135 -8.26 -6.89 -21.19
N GLY A 136 -8.53 -7.28 -19.94
CA GLY A 136 -8.87 -8.68 -19.59
C GLY A 136 -10.17 -9.15 -20.21
N ILE A 137 -11.20 -8.29 -20.23
CA ILE A 137 -12.48 -8.56 -20.90
C ILE A 137 -12.27 -8.70 -22.41
N ILE A 138 -11.55 -7.76 -23.03
CA ILE A 138 -11.25 -7.78 -24.48
C ILE A 138 -10.50 -9.07 -24.84
N ALA A 139 -9.50 -9.47 -24.06
CA ALA A 139 -8.76 -10.71 -24.25
C ALA A 139 -9.66 -11.95 -24.12
N GLY A 140 -10.53 -11.98 -23.08
CA GLY A 140 -11.45 -13.09 -22.85
C GLY A 140 -12.49 -13.26 -23.98
N VAL A 141 -13.08 -12.16 -24.43
CA VAL A 141 -14.05 -12.17 -25.55
C VAL A 141 -13.40 -12.58 -26.87
N ASN A 142 -12.13 -12.23 -27.08
CA ASN A 142 -11.38 -12.56 -28.29
C ASN A 142 -10.48 -13.79 -28.11
N GLN A 143 -10.88 -14.77 -27.31
CA GLN A 143 -10.08 -15.96 -26.98
C GLN A 143 -9.41 -16.56 -28.23
N ASN A 144 -8.09 -16.81 -28.14
CA ASN A 144 -7.22 -17.39 -29.17
C ASN A 144 -7.05 -16.55 -30.45
N ARG A 145 -7.65 -15.37 -30.57
CA ARG A 145 -7.45 -14.44 -31.68
C ARG A 145 -6.16 -13.62 -31.48
N PHE A 146 -5.75 -12.89 -32.50
CA PHE A 146 -4.54 -12.06 -32.49
C PHE A 146 -4.52 -11.08 -31.28
N LEU A 147 -5.64 -10.41 -31.03
CA LEU A 147 -5.75 -9.43 -29.94
C LEU A 147 -5.54 -10.08 -28.55
N ASP A 148 -6.12 -11.25 -28.33
CA ASP A 148 -5.91 -12.01 -27.10
C ASP A 148 -4.43 -12.38 -26.91
N ARG A 149 -3.79 -12.94 -27.96
CA ARG A 149 -2.37 -13.33 -27.90
C ARG A 149 -1.46 -12.13 -27.68
N PHE A 150 -1.76 -11.02 -28.33
CA PHE A 150 -1.00 -9.78 -28.18
C PHE A 150 -1.10 -9.23 -26.75
N LEU A 151 -2.31 -9.15 -26.17
CA LEU A 151 -2.52 -8.71 -24.80
C LEU A 151 -1.86 -9.64 -23.79
N GLN A 152 -1.87 -10.95 -24.02
CA GLN A 152 -1.14 -11.90 -23.18
C GLN A 152 0.37 -11.69 -23.29
N LEU A 153 0.91 -11.47 -24.49
CA LEU A 153 2.34 -11.19 -24.67
C LEU A 153 2.77 -9.96 -23.85
N ILE A 154 2.02 -8.85 -23.95
CA ILE A 154 2.28 -7.64 -23.16
C ILE A 154 2.24 -7.95 -21.66
N SER A 155 1.24 -8.71 -21.21
CA SER A 155 1.12 -9.06 -19.79
C SER A 155 2.28 -9.93 -19.31
N TYR A 156 2.70 -10.95 -20.06
CA TYR A 156 3.84 -11.77 -19.69
C TYR A 156 5.15 -10.98 -19.69
N THR A 157 5.35 -10.11 -20.67
CA THR A 157 6.52 -9.24 -20.74
C THR A 157 6.56 -8.28 -19.55
N GLY A 158 5.43 -7.60 -19.26
CA GLY A 158 5.34 -6.67 -18.13
C GLY A 158 5.59 -7.32 -16.77
N GLN A 159 5.18 -8.58 -16.58
CA GLN A 159 5.45 -9.32 -15.34
C GLN A 159 6.91 -9.82 -15.24
N GLY A 160 7.57 -10.01 -16.37
CA GLY A 160 8.96 -10.47 -16.40
C GLY A 160 9.97 -9.41 -15.97
N PHE A 161 9.61 -8.13 -16.00
CA PHE A 161 10.49 -7.05 -15.57
C PHE A 161 10.36 -6.79 -14.07
N PRO A 162 11.47 -6.80 -13.32
CA PRO A 162 11.50 -6.29 -11.96
C PRO A 162 11.04 -4.82 -11.90
N SER A 163 10.28 -4.45 -10.87
CA SER A 163 9.69 -3.11 -10.73
C SER A 163 10.72 -1.98 -10.77
N PHE A 164 11.92 -2.19 -10.22
CA PHE A 164 12.99 -1.20 -10.26
C PHE A 164 13.54 -0.95 -11.67
N ILE A 165 13.60 -1.98 -12.52
CA ILE A 165 14.02 -1.84 -13.92
C ILE A 165 12.98 -1.03 -14.68
N THR A 166 11.69 -1.29 -14.45
CA THR A 166 10.60 -0.50 -15.05
C THR A 166 10.70 0.97 -14.63
N ALA A 167 10.94 1.24 -13.33
CA ALA A 167 11.14 2.60 -12.83
C ALA A 167 12.32 3.30 -13.52
N LEU A 168 13.47 2.63 -13.62
CA LEU A 168 14.67 3.18 -14.30
C LEU A 168 14.43 3.46 -15.78
N LEU A 169 13.77 2.55 -16.50
CA LEU A 169 13.44 2.75 -17.91
C LEU A 169 12.50 3.94 -18.11
N LEU A 170 11.50 4.09 -17.24
CA LEU A 170 10.59 5.24 -17.29
C LEU A 170 11.31 6.55 -16.99
N LEU A 171 12.20 6.57 -16.00
CA LEU A 171 13.04 7.73 -15.71
C LEU A 171 13.96 8.09 -16.89
N PHE A 172 14.60 7.10 -17.50
CA PHE A 172 15.42 7.29 -18.68
C PHE A 172 14.60 7.90 -19.84
N LEU A 173 13.39 7.39 -20.08
CA LEU A 173 12.48 7.93 -21.08
C LEU A 173 12.06 9.36 -20.72
N ALA A 174 11.71 9.63 -19.48
CA ALA A 174 11.33 10.96 -19.01
C ALA A 174 12.46 11.98 -19.21
N GLN A 175 13.68 11.60 -18.84
CA GLN A 175 14.85 12.46 -19.02
C GLN A 175 15.10 12.82 -20.50
N ASN A 176 14.87 11.88 -21.42
CA ASN A 176 15.02 12.13 -22.85
C ASN A 176 13.86 12.92 -23.46
N LEU A 177 12.67 12.88 -22.83
CA LEU A 177 11.47 13.60 -23.24
C LEU A 177 11.26 14.92 -22.45
N SER A 178 12.17 15.26 -21.53
CA SER A 178 12.14 16.53 -20.81
C SER A 178 12.13 17.74 -21.78
N PRO A 179 11.31 18.78 -21.55
CA PRO A 179 10.52 19.05 -20.33
C PRO A 179 9.10 18.46 -20.31
N LEU A 180 8.75 17.56 -21.21
CA LEU A 180 7.38 17.03 -21.33
C LEU A 180 6.97 16.12 -20.16
N LEU A 181 7.93 15.51 -19.44
CA LEU A 181 7.64 14.63 -18.32
C LEU A 181 8.52 15.00 -17.11
N PRO A 182 7.94 15.02 -15.89
CA PRO A 182 8.72 15.30 -14.69
C PRO A 182 9.62 14.09 -14.36
N VAL A 183 10.90 14.38 -14.07
CA VAL A 183 11.91 13.33 -13.80
C VAL A 183 11.89 12.87 -12.34
N GLY A 184 11.08 13.49 -11.47
CA GLY A 184 10.94 13.10 -10.06
C GLY A 184 10.35 14.22 -9.21
N GLY A 185 10.15 13.90 -7.92
CA GLY A 185 9.48 14.79 -6.98
C GLY A 185 7.96 14.67 -7.04
N MET A 186 7.29 15.26 -6.08
CA MET A 186 5.82 15.28 -5.97
C MET A 186 5.23 16.55 -6.60
N GLN A 187 6.04 17.58 -6.78
CA GLN A 187 5.63 18.91 -7.20
C GLN A 187 6.79 19.64 -7.88
N SER A 188 6.46 20.64 -8.70
CA SER A 188 7.45 21.51 -9.34
C SER A 188 8.02 22.56 -8.36
N ILE A 189 9.11 23.21 -8.76
CA ILE A 189 9.78 24.23 -7.94
C ILE A 189 8.85 25.41 -7.66
N ASP A 190 8.02 25.78 -8.65
CA ASP A 190 7.12 26.92 -8.59
C ASP A 190 5.73 26.56 -7.97
N TYR A 191 5.62 25.39 -7.34
CA TYR A 191 4.34 24.88 -6.83
C TYR A 191 3.60 25.87 -5.91
N ASP A 192 4.32 26.56 -5.04
CA ASP A 192 3.71 27.49 -4.07
C ASP A 192 3.09 28.71 -4.73
N GLU A 193 3.57 29.09 -5.90
CA GLU A 193 3.06 30.22 -6.70
C GLU A 193 1.82 29.86 -7.52
N LEU A 194 1.54 28.55 -7.67
CA LEU A 194 0.41 28.07 -8.48
C LEU A 194 -0.93 28.34 -7.80
N SER A 195 -1.94 28.58 -8.63
CA SER A 195 -3.34 28.58 -8.19
C SER A 195 -3.74 27.20 -7.65
N PHE A 196 -4.85 27.12 -6.91
CA PHE A 196 -5.36 25.82 -6.39
C PHE A 196 -5.51 24.76 -7.49
N VAL A 197 -6.06 25.13 -8.65
CA VAL A 197 -6.18 24.24 -9.80
C VAL A 197 -4.80 23.88 -10.37
N GLY A 198 -3.89 24.85 -10.45
CA GLY A 198 -2.51 24.64 -10.87
C GLY A 198 -1.79 23.63 -9.99
N LYS A 199 -1.95 23.69 -8.68
CA LYS A 199 -1.38 22.74 -7.70
C LYS A 199 -1.87 21.32 -7.92
N ILE A 200 -3.18 21.14 -8.18
CA ILE A 200 -3.75 19.81 -8.48
C ILE A 200 -3.20 19.25 -9.79
N LEU A 201 -3.10 20.08 -10.83
CA LEU A 201 -2.58 19.66 -12.13
C LEU A 201 -1.09 19.34 -12.06
N ASP A 202 -0.30 20.12 -11.34
CA ASP A 202 1.13 19.88 -11.14
C ASP A 202 1.39 18.55 -10.42
N MET A 203 0.73 18.34 -9.28
CA MET A 203 0.80 17.07 -8.55
C MET A 203 0.31 15.89 -9.42
N GLY A 204 -0.80 16.09 -10.15
CA GLY A 204 -1.34 15.11 -11.10
C GLY A 204 -0.33 14.77 -12.21
N TRP A 205 0.50 15.73 -12.63
CA TRP A 205 1.53 15.51 -13.63
C TRP A 205 2.71 14.70 -13.08
N HIS A 206 3.15 15.03 -11.87
CA HIS A 206 4.28 14.35 -11.21
C HIS A 206 3.96 12.91 -10.81
N ILE A 207 2.70 12.59 -10.51
CA ILE A 207 2.30 11.24 -10.09
C ILE A 207 2.20 10.25 -11.26
N ILE A 208 2.17 10.68 -12.51
CA ILE A 208 1.95 9.79 -13.68
C ILE A 208 3.02 8.71 -13.76
N LEU A 209 4.29 9.08 -13.77
CA LEU A 209 5.38 8.12 -13.96
C LEU A 209 5.51 7.11 -12.81
N PRO A 210 5.52 7.52 -11.52
CA PRO A 210 5.54 6.56 -10.42
C PRO A 210 4.31 5.65 -10.42
N THR A 211 3.13 6.17 -10.77
CA THR A 211 1.90 5.37 -10.90
C THR A 211 2.02 4.34 -12.01
N VAL A 212 2.52 4.71 -13.19
CA VAL A 212 2.76 3.79 -14.31
C VAL A 212 3.75 2.70 -13.91
N ALA A 213 4.85 3.07 -13.24
CA ALA A 213 5.86 2.11 -12.79
C ALA A 213 5.28 1.02 -11.87
N LEU A 214 4.45 1.42 -10.90
CA LEU A 214 3.78 0.49 -9.98
C LEU A 214 2.69 -0.32 -10.69
N SER A 215 1.94 0.31 -11.60
CA SER A 215 0.80 -0.33 -12.26
C SER A 215 1.22 -1.42 -13.24
N ILE A 216 2.36 -1.32 -13.91
CA ILE A 216 2.80 -2.29 -14.92
C ILE A 216 2.92 -3.70 -14.33
N THR A 217 3.45 -3.83 -13.12
CA THR A 217 3.64 -5.14 -12.48
C THR A 217 2.31 -5.77 -12.08
N SER A 218 1.42 -4.99 -11.44
CA SER A 218 0.10 -5.45 -10.99
C SER A 218 -0.87 -5.68 -12.15
N PHE A 219 -0.81 -4.84 -13.19
CA PHE A 219 -1.62 -4.94 -14.40
C PHE A 219 -1.57 -6.33 -15.03
N ALA A 220 -0.38 -6.89 -15.19
CA ALA A 220 -0.17 -8.15 -15.89
C ALA A 220 -0.89 -9.33 -15.21
N GLY A 221 -0.87 -9.38 -13.86
CA GLY A 221 -1.57 -10.38 -13.07
C GLY A 221 -3.09 -10.23 -13.15
N LEU A 222 -3.57 -9.01 -12.92
CA LEU A 222 -5.00 -8.70 -12.87
C LEU A 222 -5.69 -8.88 -14.23
N GLN A 223 -5.05 -8.47 -15.33
CA GLN A 223 -5.55 -8.63 -16.68
C GLN A 223 -5.76 -10.12 -17.04
N ARG A 224 -4.77 -10.98 -16.74
CA ARG A 224 -4.89 -12.42 -17.00
C ARG A 224 -5.94 -13.08 -16.11
N LEU A 225 -6.03 -12.67 -14.86
CA LEU A 225 -7.06 -13.16 -13.95
C LEU A 225 -8.45 -12.81 -14.47
N MET A 226 -8.70 -11.53 -14.85
CA MET A 226 -9.96 -11.09 -15.42
C MET A 226 -10.32 -11.92 -16.66
N ARG A 227 -9.36 -12.12 -17.58
CA ARG A 227 -9.53 -12.96 -18.76
C ARG A 227 -9.93 -14.40 -18.39
N GLY A 228 -9.21 -15.02 -17.44
CA GLY A 228 -9.50 -16.39 -17.00
C GLY A 228 -10.90 -16.51 -16.40
N GLN A 229 -11.24 -15.65 -15.46
CA GLN A 229 -12.55 -15.63 -14.81
C GLN A 229 -13.69 -15.41 -15.81
N LEU A 230 -13.50 -14.51 -16.78
CA LEU A 230 -14.50 -14.29 -17.82
C LEU A 230 -14.71 -15.55 -18.68
N LEU A 231 -13.63 -16.22 -19.09
CA LEU A 231 -13.71 -17.46 -19.89
C LEU A 231 -14.42 -18.58 -19.14
N ASP A 232 -14.15 -18.75 -17.85
CA ASP A 232 -14.77 -19.77 -17.01
C ASP A 232 -16.28 -19.52 -16.88
N VAL A 233 -16.65 -18.25 -16.69
CA VAL A 233 -18.07 -17.85 -16.60
C VAL A 233 -18.78 -17.99 -17.92
N LEU A 234 -18.15 -17.63 -19.06
CA LEU A 234 -18.76 -17.74 -20.39
C LEU A 234 -19.09 -19.18 -20.78
N ARG A 235 -18.50 -20.19 -20.16
CA ARG A 235 -18.77 -21.62 -20.37
C ARG A 235 -19.91 -22.16 -19.52
N GLN A 236 -20.48 -21.39 -18.60
CA GLN A 236 -21.53 -21.82 -17.69
C GLN A 236 -22.89 -21.99 -18.39
N ASN A 237 -23.69 -22.96 -17.93
CA ASN A 237 -24.97 -23.30 -18.51
C ASN A 237 -25.96 -22.13 -18.55
N TYR A 238 -25.97 -21.25 -17.54
CA TYR A 238 -26.88 -20.10 -17.52
C TYR A 238 -26.53 -19.05 -18.59
N ILE A 239 -25.25 -18.96 -18.99
CA ILE A 239 -24.81 -18.11 -20.11
C ILE A 239 -25.29 -18.69 -21.44
N GLN A 240 -25.19 -20.02 -21.61
CA GLN A 240 -25.74 -20.69 -22.80
C GLN A 240 -27.23 -20.50 -22.88
N THR A 241 -27.95 -20.61 -21.75
CA THR A 241 -29.39 -20.33 -21.69
C THR A 241 -29.73 -18.90 -22.10
N ALA A 242 -28.92 -17.92 -21.67
CA ALA A 242 -29.09 -16.52 -22.04
C ALA A 242 -28.95 -16.31 -23.57
N ARG A 243 -27.96 -16.97 -24.18
CA ARG A 243 -27.77 -16.96 -25.64
C ARG A 243 -28.91 -17.65 -26.38
N ALA A 244 -29.35 -18.80 -25.87
CA ALA A 244 -30.49 -19.54 -26.46
C ALA A 244 -31.82 -18.74 -26.43
N LYS A 245 -31.97 -17.83 -25.45
CA LYS A 245 -33.08 -16.87 -25.37
C LYS A 245 -32.96 -15.70 -26.34
N GLY A 246 -31.93 -15.65 -27.19
CA GLY A 246 -31.72 -14.60 -28.17
C GLY A 246 -31.20 -13.27 -27.60
N LEU A 247 -30.62 -13.25 -26.41
CA LEU A 247 -30.06 -12.04 -25.87
C LEU A 247 -28.83 -11.60 -26.69
N PRO A 248 -28.66 -10.29 -26.97
CA PRO A 248 -27.49 -9.78 -27.68
C PRO A 248 -26.22 -10.04 -26.91
N GLU A 249 -25.14 -10.39 -27.62
CA GLU A 249 -23.86 -10.83 -26.99
C GLU A 249 -23.31 -9.81 -26.01
N ASN A 250 -23.41 -8.51 -26.29
CA ASN A 250 -23.00 -7.45 -25.34
C ASN A 250 -23.73 -7.55 -23.99
N ARG A 251 -25.03 -7.88 -24.02
CA ARG A 251 -25.83 -8.07 -22.80
C ARG A 251 -25.42 -9.34 -22.05
N VAL A 252 -25.10 -10.39 -22.78
CA VAL A 252 -24.58 -11.64 -22.21
C VAL A 252 -23.26 -11.39 -21.51
N ILE A 253 -22.33 -10.68 -22.15
CA ILE A 253 -20.99 -10.41 -21.61
C ILE A 253 -21.09 -9.44 -20.42
N TYR A 254 -21.60 -8.23 -20.63
CA TYR A 254 -21.48 -7.15 -19.63
C TYR A 254 -22.49 -7.25 -18.48
N VAL A 255 -23.65 -7.87 -18.69
CA VAL A 255 -24.68 -7.96 -17.64
C VAL A 255 -24.67 -9.34 -16.96
N HIS A 256 -24.52 -10.42 -17.71
CA HIS A 256 -24.65 -11.77 -17.15
C HIS A 256 -23.29 -12.39 -16.80
N ALA A 257 -22.28 -12.25 -17.66
CA ALA A 257 -20.97 -12.87 -17.40
C ALA A 257 -20.09 -12.01 -16.48
N LEU A 258 -19.91 -10.73 -16.80
CA LEU A 258 -19.00 -9.85 -16.06
C LEU A 258 -19.35 -9.72 -14.58
N ARG A 259 -20.66 -9.65 -14.26
CA ARG A 259 -21.13 -9.55 -12.88
C ARG A 259 -20.61 -10.69 -11.99
N ASN A 260 -20.48 -11.90 -12.54
CA ASN A 260 -19.97 -13.05 -11.80
C ASN A 260 -18.44 -13.19 -11.93
N ALA A 261 -17.88 -12.84 -13.09
CA ALA A 261 -16.46 -12.94 -13.35
C ALA A 261 -15.63 -11.95 -12.52
N ILE A 262 -16.20 -10.82 -12.08
CA ILE A 262 -15.49 -9.79 -11.30
C ILE A 262 -15.37 -10.14 -9.80
N ASN A 263 -16.20 -11.05 -9.27
CA ASN A 263 -16.21 -11.36 -7.84
C ASN A 263 -14.83 -11.77 -7.27
N PRO A 264 -14.07 -12.68 -7.90
CA PRO A 264 -12.73 -13.01 -7.41
C PRO A 264 -11.75 -11.84 -7.42
N LEU A 265 -11.92 -10.91 -8.38
CA LEU A 265 -11.09 -9.70 -8.46
C LEU A 265 -11.37 -8.76 -7.29
N ILE A 266 -12.66 -8.59 -6.94
CA ILE A 266 -13.04 -7.75 -5.77
C ILE A 266 -12.41 -8.31 -4.49
N THR A 267 -12.33 -9.63 -4.35
CA THR A 267 -11.64 -10.27 -3.22
C THR A 267 -10.16 -9.90 -3.17
N LEU A 268 -9.53 -9.75 -4.33
CA LEU A 268 -8.11 -9.39 -4.42
C LEU A 268 -7.84 -7.90 -4.19
N LEU A 269 -8.85 -7.04 -4.31
CA LEU A 269 -8.66 -5.58 -4.20
C LEU A 269 -7.93 -5.18 -2.92
N GLY A 270 -8.21 -5.84 -1.82
CA GLY A 270 -7.55 -5.56 -0.56
C GLY A 270 -6.12 -6.02 -0.48
N PHE A 271 -5.85 -7.20 -1.01
CA PHE A 271 -4.46 -7.68 -1.10
C PHE A 271 -3.64 -6.81 -2.05
N GLU A 272 -4.22 -6.35 -3.14
CA GLU A 272 -3.61 -5.39 -4.08
C GLU A 272 -3.28 -4.08 -3.38
N PHE A 273 -4.25 -3.48 -2.66
CA PHE A 273 -4.01 -2.24 -1.92
C PHE A 273 -2.92 -2.39 -0.86
N ALA A 274 -2.95 -3.48 -0.11
CA ALA A 274 -1.94 -3.81 0.87
C ALA A 274 -0.55 -4.03 0.23
N SER A 275 -0.51 -4.72 -0.90
CA SER A 275 0.72 -4.95 -1.68
C SER A 275 1.30 -3.63 -2.20
N LEU A 276 0.46 -2.71 -2.67
CA LEU A 276 0.90 -1.40 -3.14
C LEU A 276 1.49 -0.55 -2.02
N LEU A 277 0.89 -0.57 -0.82
CA LEU A 277 1.45 0.13 0.34
C LEU A 277 2.84 -0.39 0.73
N GLY A 278 3.07 -1.71 0.64
CA GLY A 278 4.38 -2.31 0.88
C GLY A 278 5.35 -2.18 -0.30
N GLY A 279 4.83 -2.13 -1.52
CA GLY A 279 5.62 -2.12 -2.77
C GLY A 279 5.90 -0.73 -3.34
N SER A 280 5.25 0.32 -2.84
CA SER A 280 5.47 1.71 -3.30
C SER A 280 6.89 2.22 -3.05
N PHE A 281 7.59 1.66 -2.07
CA PHE A 281 8.97 1.99 -1.68
C PHE A 281 9.92 2.12 -2.88
N ILE A 282 9.89 1.18 -3.83
CA ILE A 282 10.78 1.22 -5.01
C ILE A 282 10.45 2.43 -5.88
N ALA A 283 9.17 2.65 -6.17
CA ALA A 283 8.76 3.80 -6.96
C ALA A 283 9.03 5.12 -6.23
N GLU A 284 8.72 5.19 -4.93
CA GLU A 284 9.01 6.36 -4.10
C GLU A 284 10.50 6.72 -4.15
N TYR A 285 11.37 5.74 -4.01
CA TYR A 285 12.82 5.96 -4.04
C TYR A 285 13.31 6.47 -5.40
N PHE A 286 12.95 5.77 -6.48
CA PHE A 286 13.45 6.12 -7.81
C PHE A 286 12.90 7.44 -8.34
N PHE A 287 11.64 7.74 -8.06
CA PHE A 287 11.00 8.99 -8.48
C PHE A 287 11.13 10.12 -7.44
N ASN A 288 11.93 9.93 -6.38
CA ASN A 288 12.06 10.90 -5.29
C ASN A 288 10.72 11.37 -4.74
N TRP A 289 9.77 10.42 -4.63
CA TRP A 289 8.43 10.68 -4.10
C TRP A 289 8.49 10.67 -2.56
N PRO A 290 8.03 11.73 -1.86
CA PRO A 290 8.25 11.89 -0.42
C PRO A 290 7.29 11.04 0.41
N GLY A 291 7.36 9.71 0.25
CA GLY A 291 6.49 8.76 0.96
C GLY A 291 7.17 8.06 2.14
N LEU A 292 6.43 7.12 2.75
CA LEU A 292 6.91 6.30 3.87
C LEU A 292 8.08 5.41 3.48
N GLY A 293 8.11 4.89 2.25
CA GLY A 293 9.17 4.01 1.80
C GLY A 293 10.53 4.69 1.74
N THR A 294 10.58 5.94 1.26
CA THR A 294 11.81 6.75 1.29
C THR A 294 12.23 7.05 2.72
N LEU A 295 11.30 7.37 3.61
CA LEU A 295 11.58 7.61 5.01
C LEU A 295 12.15 6.36 5.71
N ILE A 296 11.60 5.17 5.44
CA ILE A 296 12.12 3.90 5.96
C ILE A 296 13.55 3.68 5.48
N LEU A 297 13.84 3.92 4.20
CA LEU A 297 15.18 3.72 3.65
C LEU A 297 16.20 4.64 4.30
N GLU A 298 15.85 5.92 4.50
CA GLU A 298 16.70 6.89 5.18
C GLU A 298 16.94 6.49 6.64
N ALA A 299 15.89 6.04 7.33
CA ALA A 299 15.98 5.56 8.70
C ALA A 299 16.91 4.33 8.83
N VAL A 300 16.79 3.37 7.91
CA VAL A 300 17.62 2.16 7.91
C VAL A 300 19.08 2.50 7.59
N ARG A 301 19.33 3.34 6.58
CA ARG A 301 20.68 3.75 6.18
C ARG A 301 21.42 4.48 7.30
N ASN A 302 20.71 5.29 8.08
CA ASN A 302 21.25 6.07 9.17
C ASN A 302 21.14 5.36 10.53
N GLN A 303 20.65 4.12 10.55
CA GLN A 303 20.47 3.33 11.79
C GLN A 303 19.63 4.05 12.86
N ASP A 304 18.59 4.78 12.41
CA ASP A 304 17.67 5.49 13.30
C ASP A 304 16.65 4.51 13.88
N LEU A 305 16.99 3.92 15.02
CA LEU A 305 16.23 2.84 15.66
C LEU A 305 14.73 3.15 15.79
N TYR A 306 14.37 4.30 16.38
CA TYR A 306 12.98 4.64 16.66
C TYR A 306 12.21 4.91 15.38
N LEU A 307 12.82 5.56 14.41
CA LEU A 307 12.21 5.85 13.13
C LEU A 307 12.00 4.57 12.31
N VAL A 308 12.98 3.64 12.28
CA VAL A 308 12.84 2.34 11.60
C VAL A 308 11.69 1.54 12.21
N MET A 309 11.68 1.39 13.54
CA MET A 309 10.67 0.60 14.23
C MET A 309 9.25 1.15 14.00
N ALA A 310 9.07 2.46 14.19
CA ALA A 310 7.78 3.10 14.03
C ALA A 310 7.30 3.10 12.57
N SER A 311 8.21 3.30 11.61
CA SER A 311 7.88 3.27 10.18
C SER A 311 7.43 1.87 9.72
N LEU A 312 8.11 0.81 10.15
CA LEU A 312 7.73 -0.56 9.85
C LEU A 312 6.40 -0.94 10.52
N MET A 313 6.18 -0.50 11.77
CA MET A 313 4.88 -0.67 12.42
C MET A 313 3.77 0.08 11.70
N MET A 314 4.03 1.30 11.21
CA MET A 314 3.06 2.07 10.44
C MET A 314 2.72 1.36 9.12
N GLY A 315 3.71 0.83 8.41
CA GLY A 315 3.50 0.00 7.21
C GLY A 315 2.62 -1.23 7.51
N ALA A 316 2.91 -1.95 8.61
CA ALA A 316 2.11 -3.09 9.05
C ALA A 316 0.68 -2.67 9.44
N LEU A 317 0.52 -1.54 10.11
CA LEU A 317 -0.80 -0.99 10.46
C LEU A 317 -1.61 -0.63 9.21
N MET A 318 -0.99 0.04 8.25
CA MET A 318 -1.63 0.38 6.96
C MET A 318 -2.07 -0.88 6.20
N LEU A 319 -1.24 -1.91 6.20
CA LEU A 319 -1.57 -3.23 5.63
C LEU A 319 -2.79 -3.85 6.31
N ILE A 320 -2.85 -3.85 7.63
CA ILE A 320 -3.96 -4.40 8.41
C ILE A 320 -5.25 -3.61 8.14
N ILE A 321 -5.18 -2.28 8.12
CA ILE A 321 -6.32 -1.42 7.80
C ILE A 321 -6.79 -1.65 6.37
N GLY A 322 -5.87 -1.74 5.40
CA GLY A 322 -6.17 -2.03 4.01
C GLY A 322 -6.92 -3.35 3.84
N ASN A 323 -6.42 -4.42 4.48
CA ASN A 323 -7.09 -5.72 4.48
C ASN A 323 -8.48 -5.68 5.14
N LEU A 324 -8.62 -5.00 6.28
CA LEU A 324 -9.91 -4.86 6.95
C LEU A 324 -10.93 -4.10 6.06
N LEU A 325 -10.51 -3.02 5.43
CA LEU A 325 -11.36 -2.26 4.50
C LEU A 325 -11.78 -3.12 3.30
N ALA A 326 -10.89 -3.94 2.78
CA ALA A 326 -11.18 -4.87 1.71
C ALA A 326 -12.21 -5.93 2.11
N ASP A 327 -12.06 -6.54 3.26
CA ASP A 327 -13.01 -7.54 3.77
C ASP A 327 -14.41 -6.91 3.95
N LEU A 328 -14.47 -5.66 4.42
CA LEU A 328 -15.73 -4.92 4.56
C LEU A 328 -16.35 -4.55 3.21
N LEU A 329 -15.53 -4.12 2.24
CA LEU A 329 -15.97 -3.84 0.87
C LEU A 329 -16.49 -5.10 0.20
N LEU A 330 -15.81 -6.23 0.35
CA LEU A 330 -16.24 -7.51 -0.19
C LEU A 330 -17.61 -7.91 0.33
N LYS A 331 -17.86 -7.79 1.64
CA LYS A 331 -19.18 -8.03 2.23
C LYS A 331 -20.26 -7.08 1.69
N ALA A 332 -19.90 -5.81 1.44
CA ALA A 332 -20.82 -4.82 0.91
C ALA A 332 -21.25 -5.15 -0.54
N VAL A 333 -20.31 -5.67 -1.34
CA VAL A 333 -20.57 -6.03 -2.77
C VAL A 333 -21.28 -7.38 -2.88
N ASP A 334 -20.92 -8.36 -2.07
CA ASP A 334 -21.59 -9.66 -2.04
C ASP A 334 -22.05 -10.02 -0.60
N PRO A 335 -23.32 -9.73 -0.25
CA PRO A 335 -23.88 -10.02 1.06
C PRO A 335 -23.94 -11.52 1.42
N ARG A 336 -23.70 -12.42 0.47
CA ARG A 336 -23.67 -13.88 0.69
C ARG A 336 -22.38 -14.33 1.36
N ILE A 337 -21.34 -13.49 1.33
CA ILE A 337 -20.07 -13.78 1.96
C ILE A 337 -20.20 -13.56 3.46
N LYS A 338 -20.01 -14.63 4.23
CA LYS A 338 -19.89 -14.56 5.69
C LYS A 338 -18.47 -14.17 6.03
N LEU A 339 -18.31 -13.08 6.80
CA LEU A 339 -16.99 -12.59 7.23
C LEU A 339 -16.21 -13.64 8.04
N GLU A 340 -16.91 -14.55 8.71
CA GLU A 340 -16.29 -15.65 9.47
C GLU A 340 -15.51 -16.64 8.61
N ASN A 341 -15.84 -16.73 7.32
CA ASN A 341 -15.18 -17.63 6.35
C ASN A 341 -13.97 -16.97 5.66
N LEU A 342 -13.74 -15.67 5.89
CA LEU A 342 -12.54 -14.95 5.41
C LEU A 342 -11.40 -15.20 6.41
N LYS A 343 -10.57 -16.17 6.10
CA LYS A 343 -9.37 -16.54 6.88
C LYS A 343 -8.14 -15.84 6.34
#